data_ca36afb6ce53e845d147b843a557ece1
#
_entry.id   ca36afb6ce53e845d147b843a557ece1
#
_cell.length_a   1.000
_cell.length_b   1.000
_cell.length_c   1.000
_cell.angle_alpha   90.00
_cell.angle_beta   90.00
_cell.angle_gamma   90.00
#
_symmetry.space_group_name_H-M   'P 1'
#
loop_
_entity.id
_entity.type
_entity.pdbx_description
1 polymer ?
#
loop_
_entity_poly.entity_id
_entity_poly.type
_entity_poly.pdbx_seq_one_letter_code
_entity_poly.pdbx_strand_id
1 'polypeptide(L)'
;MNQTMYTAISGMNAFQQALSVTSNNIANANTTGYKKQSVVFNDLLYQNTMGSVAGGLYAGTNPMSFGSGSKIGAILTDYTAGSPTSTGRNKDAALQGRGFFIAGDNAGGNIVYTRDGSFAVSDNNYLTTQQGKYVMGYATDKNGNVLNGNLQPIQIPLNSAIPGEATKNGSLSGNIPLDWGEKDTISSELSVYDNAGGKHKLQVNMKAATPDASGNVSYEYEIQMDGKALTPPVTGTLNYNAQGELTNPDALKNIQINSTVNGKQVNMGLNLSGLTNYGTNQVFSPTSDGKGAATVKDYAVTDSGYIAVSY
;
A
#
# COMPACT_ATOMS: atom_id res chain seq x y z
N MET A 1 -60.72 -31.79 12.99
CA MET A 1 -59.43 -32.20 13.57
C MET A 1 -58.25 -32.16 12.57
N ASN A 2 -58.43 -32.46 11.31
CA ASN A 2 -57.31 -32.44 10.35
C ASN A 2 -56.69 -31.06 10.12
N GLN A 3 -57.49 -29.98 10.07
CA GLN A 3 -56.98 -28.64 9.78
C GLN A 3 -56.01 -28.11 10.88
N THR A 4 -56.35 -28.32 12.16
CA THR A 4 -55.47 -27.97 13.28
C THR A 4 -54.17 -28.76 13.25
N MET A 5 -54.19 -30.02 12.87
CA MET A 5 -52.96 -30.81 12.70
C MET A 5 -52.09 -30.26 11.54
N TYR A 6 -52.71 -29.93 10.40
CA TYR A 6 -51.95 -29.34 9.29
C TYR A 6 -51.36 -28.00 9.64
N THR A 7 -52.11 -27.15 10.33
CA THR A 7 -51.60 -25.85 10.84
C THR A 7 -50.41 -26.03 11.78
N ALA A 8 -50.48 -26.98 12.72
CA ALA A 8 -49.38 -27.30 13.63
C ALA A 8 -48.16 -27.87 12.90
N ILE A 9 -48.37 -28.77 11.94
CA ILE A 9 -47.27 -29.35 11.13
C ILE A 9 -46.61 -28.27 10.27
N SER A 10 -47.39 -27.37 9.65
CA SER A 10 -46.82 -26.26 8.86
C SER A 10 -45.94 -25.34 9.70
N GLY A 11 -46.42 -24.99 10.88
CA GLY A 11 -45.64 -24.19 11.84
C GLY A 11 -44.35 -24.91 12.30
N MET A 12 -44.46 -26.20 12.62
CA MET A 12 -43.31 -26.99 13.03
C MET A 12 -42.22 -27.09 11.93
N ASN A 13 -42.65 -27.34 10.68
CA ASN A 13 -41.74 -27.36 9.53
C ASN A 13 -41.08 -26.00 9.29
N ALA A 14 -41.81 -24.90 9.41
CA ALA A 14 -41.29 -23.56 9.24
C ALA A 14 -40.24 -23.23 10.36
N PHE A 15 -40.54 -23.58 11.61
CA PHE A 15 -39.59 -23.40 12.72
C PHE A 15 -38.37 -24.32 12.61
N GLN A 16 -38.53 -25.56 12.13
CA GLN A 16 -37.39 -26.45 11.90
C GLN A 16 -36.42 -25.90 10.85
N GLN A 17 -36.93 -25.31 9.77
CA GLN A 17 -36.12 -24.65 8.76
C GLN A 17 -35.46 -23.38 9.33
N ALA A 18 -36.17 -22.58 10.12
CA ALA A 18 -35.63 -21.40 10.79
C ALA A 18 -34.51 -21.79 11.77
N LEU A 19 -34.69 -22.90 12.49
CA LEU A 19 -33.65 -23.44 13.38
C LEU A 19 -32.42 -23.89 12.60
N SER A 20 -32.58 -24.50 11.42
CA SER A 20 -31.49 -24.87 10.54
C SER A 20 -30.65 -23.67 10.11
N VAL A 21 -31.31 -22.55 9.71
CA VAL A 21 -30.65 -21.31 9.35
C VAL A 21 -29.91 -20.70 10.55
N THR A 22 -30.53 -20.71 11.72
CA THR A 22 -29.90 -20.22 12.97
C THR A 22 -28.69 -21.07 13.35
N SER A 23 -28.80 -22.38 13.25
CA SER A 23 -27.69 -23.32 13.50
C SER A 23 -26.52 -23.09 12.53
N ASN A 24 -26.82 -22.81 11.26
CA ASN A 24 -25.80 -22.46 10.29
C ASN A 24 -25.10 -21.12 10.64
N ASN A 25 -25.86 -20.12 11.09
CA ASN A 25 -25.28 -18.87 11.57
C ASN A 25 -24.33 -19.07 12.76
N ILE A 26 -24.72 -19.91 13.72
CA ILE A 26 -23.89 -20.24 14.88
C ILE A 26 -22.64 -21.01 14.47
N ALA A 27 -22.78 -22.01 13.63
CA ALA A 27 -21.65 -22.82 13.13
C ALA A 27 -20.60 -21.96 12.41
N ASN A 28 -21.03 -20.90 11.74
CA ASN A 28 -20.17 -19.98 10.99
C ASN A 28 -19.85 -18.67 11.76
N ALA A 29 -20.12 -18.58 13.05
CA ALA A 29 -19.88 -17.37 13.84
C ALA A 29 -18.39 -16.92 13.79
N ASN A 30 -17.45 -17.88 13.69
CA ASN A 30 -16.02 -17.62 13.59
C ASN A 30 -15.48 -17.67 12.14
N THR A 31 -16.35 -17.83 11.14
CA THR A 31 -15.94 -17.87 9.74
C THR A 31 -15.76 -16.45 9.22
N THR A 32 -14.55 -16.10 8.78
CA THR A 32 -14.21 -14.78 8.23
C THR A 32 -15.06 -14.49 7.00
N GLY A 33 -15.67 -13.30 6.97
CA GLY A 33 -16.48 -12.88 5.82
C GLY A 33 -17.88 -13.50 5.74
N TYR A 34 -18.27 -14.36 6.67
CA TYR A 34 -19.63 -14.94 6.70
C TYR A 34 -20.70 -13.85 6.86
N LYS A 35 -21.80 -14.03 6.20
CA LYS A 35 -22.98 -13.15 6.26
C LYS A 35 -24.16 -13.91 6.85
N LYS A 36 -24.63 -13.42 8.01
CA LYS A 36 -25.75 -14.05 8.70
C LYS A 36 -27.00 -14.02 7.85
N GLN A 37 -27.82 -15.03 8.01
CA GLN A 37 -29.11 -15.15 7.36
C GLN A 37 -30.23 -15.03 8.40
N SER A 38 -31.31 -14.42 8.01
CA SER A 38 -32.54 -14.31 8.80
C SER A 38 -33.71 -14.86 8.02
N VAL A 39 -34.67 -15.42 8.73
CA VAL A 39 -35.84 -16.04 8.16
C VAL A 39 -37.04 -15.11 8.33
N VAL A 40 -37.80 -14.92 7.26
CA VAL A 40 -39.07 -14.20 7.26
C VAL A 40 -40.19 -15.21 7.09
N PHE A 41 -41.13 -15.18 8.02
CA PHE A 41 -42.31 -16.04 7.96
C PHE A 41 -43.44 -15.32 7.25
N ASN A 42 -44.18 -16.06 6.47
CA ASN A 42 -45.44 -15.62 5.87
C ASN A 42 -46.56 -16.53 6.37
N ASP A 43 -47.72 -15.95 6.59
CA ASP A 43 -48.95 -16.67 6.84
C ASP A 43 -49.43 -17.39 5.58
N LEU A 44 -50.18 -18.44 5.77
CA LEU A 44 -50.91 -19.11 4.71
C LEU A 44 -52.34 -18.51 4.60
N LEU A 45 -53.10 -19.00 3.66
CA LEU A 45 -54.45 -18.54 3.39
C LEU A 45 -55.33 -18.55 4.64
N TYR A 46 -56.21 -17.56 4.73
CA TYR A 46 -57.29 -17.52 5.71
C TYR A 46 -58.57 -18.09 5.13
N GLN A 47 -59.24 -18.92 5.90
CA GLN A 47 -60.58 -19.34 5.63
C GLN A 47 -61.54 -18.40 6.34
N ASN A 48 -62.26 -17.60 5.58
CA ASN A 48 -63.22 -16.63 6.12
C ASN A 48 -64.62 -17.24 6.15
N THR A 49 -65.25 -17.20 7.31
CA THR A 49 -66.67 -17.50 7.45
C THR A 49 -67.43 -16.19 7.33
N MET A 50 -68.36 -16.09 6.40
CA MET A 50 -69.17 -14.88 6.25
C MET A 50 -70.00 -14.63 7.49
N GLY A 51 -69.92 -13.40 7.98
CA GLY A 51 -70.85 -12.95 9.01
C GLY A 51 -72.26 -12.75 8.44
N SER A 52 -73.23 -12.85 9.28
CA SER A 52 -74.63 -12.56 8.90
C SER A 52 -74.90 -11.06 9.12
N VAL A 53 -75.59 -10.46 8.15
CA VAL A 53 -76.07 -9.07 8.25
C VAL A 53 -77.18 -8.98 9.27
N ALA A 54 -77.22 -7.94 10.09
CA ALA A 54 -78.33 -7.68 11.01
C ALA A 54 -79.66 -7.54 10.16
N GLY A 55 -80.66 -8.39 10.44
CA GLY A 55 -81.92 -8.34 9.80
C GLY A 55 -83.02 -8.54 10.81
N GLY A 56 -83.91 -7.58 10.92
CA GLY A 56 -85.05 -7.65 11.79
C GLY A 56 -84.77 -7.72 13.27
N LEU A 57 -85.20 -8.76 13.95
CA LEU A 57 -85.08 -8.95 15.38
C LEU A 57 -83.74 -9.53 15.87
N TYR A 58 -82.83 -9.86 14.96
CA TYR A 58 -81.55 -10.49 15.30
C TYR A 58 -80.35 -9.57 15.00
N ALA A 59 -79.42 -9.48 15.99
CA ALA A 59 -78.17 -8.84 15.74
C ALA A 59 -77.32 -9.69 14.76
N GLY A 60 -76.60 -9.01 13.85
CA GLY A 60 -75.68 -9.68 12.92
C GLY A 60 -74.51 -10.34 13.66
N THR A 61 -73.94 -11.38 13.07
CA THR A 61 -72.71 -12.02 13.59
C THR A 61 -71.50 -11.53 12.80
N ASN A 62 -70.41 -11.20 13.52
CA ASN A 62 -69.16 -10.80 12.91
C ASN A 62 -68.56 -11.95 12.08
N PRO A 63 -67.87 -11.67 10.94
CA PRO A 63 -67.14 -12.66 10.21
C PRO A 63 -65.98 -13.18 11.09
N MET A 64 -65.74 -14.48 11.01
CA MET A 64 -64.60 -15.13 11.65
C MET A 64 -63.67 -15.65 10.57
N SER A 65 -62.34 -15.44 10.75
CA SER A 65 -61.29 -15.91 9.91
C SER A 65 -60.39 -16.90 10.64
N PHE A 66 -60.17 -18.06 10.00
CA PHE A 66 -59.27 -19.09 10.53
C PHE A 66 -58.03 -19.19 9.63
N GLY A 67 -56.83 -19.00 10.20
CA GLY A 67 -55.54 -19.13 9.49
C GLY A 67 -55.20 -20.61 9.23
N SER A 68 -54.62 -20.90 8.09
CA SER A 68 -54.23 -22.26 7.66
C SER A 68 -52.81 -22.63 8.02
N GLY A 69 -52.08 -21.76 8.76
CA GLY A 69 -50.70 -22.00 9.21
C GLY A 69 -49.68 -20.98 8.67
N SER A 70 -48.42 -21.32 8.76
CA SER A 70 -47.32 -20.48 8.35
C SER A 70 -46.29 -21.22 7.48
N LYS A 71 -45.56 -20.49 6.66
CA LYS A 71 -44.42 -20.98 5.85
C LYS A 71 -43.27 -19.97 5.90
N ILE A 72 -42.10 -20.41 5.50
CA ILE A 72 -40.99 -19.48 5.24
C ILE A 72 -41.31 -18.73 3.93
N GLY A 73 -41.34 -17.40 4.01
CA GLY A 73 -41.54 -16.52 2.87
C GLY A 73 -40.23 -16.17 2.18
N ALA A 74 -39.18 -15.93 2.96
CA ALA A 74 -37.85 -15.60 2.42
C ALA A 74 -36.75 -15.90 3.45
N ILE A 75 -35.56 -16.15 2.94
CA ILE A 75 -34.30 -16.16 3.73
C ILE A 75 -33.50 -14.96 3.24
N LEU A 76 -33.31 -13.99 4.13
CA LEU A 76 -32.58 -12.76 3.83
C LEU A 76 -31.16 -12.84 4.34
N THR A 77 -30.19 -12.49 3.49
CA THR A 77 -28.81 -12.38 3.88
C THR A 77 -28.50 -10.94 4.27
N ASP A 78 -27.90 -10.73 5.45
CA ASP A 78 -27.48 -9.44 5.93
C ASP A 78 -26.08 -9.11 5.44
N TYR A 79 -25.97 -8.16 4.52
CA TYR A 79 -24.70 -7.71 3.94
C TYR A 79 -24.05 -6.55 4.70
N THR A 80 -24.54 -6.18 5.87
CA THR A 80 -23.92 -5.13 6.69
C THR A 80 -22.47 -5.48 6.99
N ALA A 81 -21.61 -4.45 7.10
CA ALA A 81 -20.22 -4.63 7.42
C ALA A 81 -20.08 -5.09 8.89
N GLY A 82 -19.29 -6.12 9.11
CA GLY A 82 -18.86 -6.53 10.44
C GLY A 82 -17.66 -5.71 10.93
N SER A 83 -17.25 -5.94 12.17
CA SER A 83 -16.01 -5.35 12.69
C SER A 83 -14.78 -6.05 12.09
N PRO A 84 -13.79 -5.32 11.60
CA PRO A 84 -12.54 -5.91 11.18
C PRO A 84 -11.79 -6.46 12.40
N THR A 85 -11.19 -7.64 12.25
CA THR A 85 -10.38 -8.28 13.28
C THR A 85 -8.93 -8.33 12.81
N SER A 86 -7.99 -7.88 13.65
CA SER A 86 -6.58 -7.97 13.33
C SER A 86 -6.11 -9.41 13.39
N THR A 87 -5.45 -9.86 12.34
CA THR A 87 -4.82 -11.19 12.23
C THR A 87 -3.34 -11.17 12.59
N GLY A 88 -2.74 -9.96 12.73
CA GLY A 88 -1.30 -9.78 12.92
C GLY A 88 -0.46 -10.08 11.66
N ARG A 89 -1.09 -10.31 10.51
CA ARG A 89 -0.42 -10.57 9.23
C ARG A 89 -0.53 -9.37 8.32
N ASN A 90 0.60 -8.82 7.87
CA ASN A 90 0.65 -7.65 6.98
C ASN A 90 0.13 -7.91 5.55
N LYS A 91 -0.18 -9.17 5.24
CA LYS A 91 -0.63 -9.63 3.91
C LYS A 91 -2.15 -9.77 3.83
N ASP A 92 -2.83 -9.73 4.96
CA ASP A 92 -4.28 -9.84 5.02
C ASP A 92 -4.93 -8.46 4.80
N ALA A 93 -6.10 -8.46 4.19
CA ALA A 93 -6.82 -7.25 3.86
C ALA A 93 -8.29 -7.35 4.29
N ALA A 94 -8.86 -6.25 4.76
CA ALA A 94 -10.29 -6.15 5.06
C ALA A 94 -10.94 -5.04 4.24
N LEU A 95 -12.14 -5.29 3.72
CA LEU A 95 -12.92 -4.29 3.01
C LEU A 95 -13.75 -3.46 3.99
N GLN A 96 -13.52 -2.15 4.02
CA GLN A 96 -14.39 -1.19 4.68
C GLN A 96 -15.46 -0.69 3.70
N GLY A 97 -16.72 -0.74 4.11
CA GLY A 97 -17.84 -0.33 3.26
C GLY A 97 -18.47 -1.46 2.47
N ARG A 98 -19.16 -1.11 1.37
CA ARG A 98 -19.89 -2.05 0.51
C ARG A 98 -18.95 -2.57 -0.58
N GLY A 99 -19.01 -3.86 -0.87
CA GLY A 99 -18.24 -4.50 -1.93
C GLY A 99 -17.73 -5.88 -1.53
N PHE A 100 -17.06 -6.54 -2.45
CA PHE A 100 -16.46 -7.86 -2.29
C PHE A 100 -15.14 -7.92 -3.03
N PHE A 101 -14.23 -8.74 -2.56
CA PHE A 101 -13.11 -9.18 -3.37
C PHE A 101 -13.62 -10.11 -4.47
N ILE A 102 -13.04 -10.00 -5.62
CA ILE A 102 -13.37 -10.85 -6.77
C ILE A 102 -12.29 -11.92 -6.87
N ALA A 103 -12.70 -13.16 -6.92
CA ALA A 103 -11.79 -14.27 -7.16
C ALA A 103 -12.32 -15.14 -8.30
N GLY A 104 -11.42 -15.75 -9.07
CA GLY A 104 -11.81 -16.55 -10.23
C GLY A 104 -10.68 -17.47 -10.66
N ASP A 105 -10.91 -18.14 -11.78
CA ASP A 105 -9.89 -18.96 -12.44
C ASP A 105 -8.93 -18.07 -13.27
N ASN A 106 -7.78 -18.58 -13.64
CA ASN A 106 -6.76 -17.82 -14.37
C ASN A 106 -7.27 -17.19 -15.69
N ALA A 107 -8.24 -17.79 -16.32
CA ALA A 107 -8.87 -17.27 -17.55
C ALA A 107 -10.00 -16.26 -17.29
N GLY A 108 -10.25 -15.85 -16.04
CA GLY A 108 -11.36 -14.96 -15.68
C GLY A 108 -12.72 -15.66 -15.64
N GLY A 109 -12.74 -16.98 -15.67
CA GLY A 109 -13.96 -17.78 -15.48
C GLY A 109 -14.28 -18.05 -14.01
N ASN A 110 -15.44 -18.67 -13.74
CA ASN A 110 -15.87 -19.09 -12.41
C ASN A 110 -15.70 -18.03 -11.32
N ILE A 111 -16.16 -16.81 -11.61
CA ILE A 111 -16.03 -15.67 -10.70
C ILE A 111 -16.84 -15.94 -9.43
N VAL A 112 -16.19 -15.77 -8.29
CA VAL A 112 -16.79 -15.79 -6.95
C VAL A 112 -16.47 -14.50 -6.22
N TYR A 113 -17.39 -14.11 -5.34
CA TYR A 113 -17.26 -12.92 -4.52
C TYR A 113 -17.02 -13.33 -3.06
N THR A 114 -16.00 -12.78 -2.45
CA THR A 114 -15.66 -13.07 -1.03
C THR A 114 -15.41 -11.80 -0.23
N ARG A 115 -15.67 -11.87 1.07
CA ARG A 115 -15.23 -10.86 2.05
C ARG A 115 -14.01 -11.32 2.84
N ASP A 116 -13.59 -12.56 2.65
CA ASP A 116 -12.37 -13.07 3.25
C ASP A 116 -11.17 -12.47 2.50
N GLY A 117 -10.34 -11.75 3.24
CA GLY A 117 -9.12 -11.12 2.76
C GLY A 117 -7.85 -11.83 3.21
N SER A 118 -7.95 -13.07 3.64
CA SER A 118 -6.79 -13.92 3.98
C SER A 118 -6.13 -14.42 2.70
N PHE A 119 -5.25 -13.61 2.14
CA PHE A 119 -4.60 -13.92 0.87
C PHE A 119 -3.26 -14.62 1.05
N ALA A 120 -2.89 -15.38 0.02
CA ALA A 120 -1.57 -16.00 -0.13
C ALA A 120 -1.01 -15.68 -1.52
N VAL A 121 0.28 -15.82 -1.70
CA VAL A 121 0.90 -15.72 -3.02
C VAL A 121 1.31 -17.11 -3.48
N SER A 122 0.93 -17.46 -4.70
CA SER A 122 1.31 -18.71 -5.34
C SER A 122 2.78 -18.69 -5.80
N ASP A 123 3.34 -19.84 -6.14
CA ASP A 123 4.70 -19.97 -6.67
C ASP A 123 4.94 -19.13 -7.95
N ASN A 124 3.88 -18.84 -8.70
CA ASN A 124 3.92 -17.98 -9.89
C ASN A 124 3.68 -16.49 -9.58
N ASN A 125 3.76 -16.11 -8.30
CA ASN A 125 3.60 -14.74 -7.83
C ASN A 125 2.18 -14.15 -8.02
N TYR A 126 1.15 -14.98 -8.16
CA TYR A 126 -0.22 -14.52 -8.19
C TYR A 126 -0.85 -14.51 -6.79
N LEU A 127 -1.64 -13.48 -6.53
CA LEU A 127 -2.42 -13.39 -5.30
C LEU A 127 -3.59 -14.37 -5.36
N THR A 128 -3.70 -15.24 -4.36
CA THR A 128 -4.71 -16.30 -4.29
C THR A 128 -5.46 -16.28 -2.97
N THR A 129 -6.69 -16.77 -3.01
CA THR A 129 -7.47 -17.07 -1.80
C THR A 129 -7.01 -18.37 -1.16
N GLN A 130 -7.41 -18.64 0.08
CA GLN A 130 -7.15 -19.91 0.79
C GLN A 130 -7.67 -21.15 0.02
N GLN A 131 -8.64 -20.97 -0.85
CA GLN A 131 -9.25 -22.00 -1.69
C GLN A 131 -8.51 -22.20 -3.03
N GLY A 132 -7.40 -21.48 -3.26
CA GLY A 132 -6.60 -21.57 -4.48
C GLY A 132 -7.15 -20.82 -5.69
N LYS A 133 -8.18 -19.97 -5.54
CA LYS A 133 -8.67 -19.11 -6.62
C LYS A 133 -7.83 -17.84 -6.70
N TYR A 134 -7.59 -17.36 -7.91
CA TYR A 134 -6.85 -16.11 -8.15
C TYR A 134 -7.68 -14.90 -7.73
N VAL A 135 -7.08 -13.98 -6.99
CA VAL A 135 -7.70 -12.67 -6.74
C VAL A 135 -7.61 -11.85 -8.01
N MET A 136 -8.76 -11.33 -8.44
CA MET A 136 -8.89 -10.64 -9.71
C MET A 136 -8.96 -9.13 -9.52
N GLY A 137 -8.38 -8.40 -10.46
CA GLY A 137 -8.38 -6.94 -10.48
C GLY A 137 -8.36 -6.40 -11.89
N TYR A 138 -8.54 -5.09 -12.02
CA TYR A 138 -8.37 -4.40 -13.30
C TYR A 138 -6.91 -3.99 -13.48
N ALA A 139 -6.40 -4.10 -14.71
CA ALA A 139 -5.08 -3.57 -15.05
C ALA A 139 -5.08 -2.04 -14.94
N THR A 140 -3.92 -1.47 -14.61
CA THR A 140 -3.69 -0.02 -14.57
C THR A 140 -2.61 0.36 -15.58
N ASP A 141 -2.66 1.61 -16.06
CA ASP A 141 -1.57 2.19 -16.83
C ASP A 141 -0.38 2.60 -15.92
N LYS A 142 0.69 3.13 -16.51
CA LYS A 142 1.88 3.60 -15.78
C LYS A 142 1.59 4.78 -14.84
N ASN A 143 0.46 5.47 -15.03
CA ASN A 143 0.03 6.61 -14.22
C ASN A 143 -0.94 6.21 -13.11
N GLY A 144 -1.28 4.92 -13.00
CA GLY A 144 -2.22 4.40 -12.02
C GLY A 144 -3.70 4.48 -12.42
N ASN A 145 -4.02 4.90 -13.65
CA ASN A 145 -5.40 4.94 -14.12
C ASN A 145 -5.88 3.53 -14.45
N VAL A 146 -7.09 3.20 -14.01
CA VAL A 146 -7.70 1.89 -14.28
C VAL A 146 -8.03 1.79 -15.77
N LEU A 147 -7.49 0.76 -16.41
CA LEU A 147 -7.86 0.42 -17.78
C LEU A 147 -9.19 -0.33 -17.74
N ASN A 148 -10.21 0.22 -18.43
CA ASN A 148 -11.48 -0.44 -18.62
C ASN A 148 -11.29 -1.68 -19.50
N GLY A 149 -11.07 -2.81 -18.88
CA GLY A 149 -10.77 -4.07 -19.53
C GLY A 149 -11.33 -5.27 -18.76
N ASN A 150 -10.93 -6.46 -19.17
CA ASN A 150 -11.28 -7.69 -18.49
C ASN A 150 -10.56 -7.78 -17.13
N LEU A 151 -11.20 -8.42 -16.17
CA LEU A 151 -10.58 -8.80 -14.91
C LEU A 151 -9.40 -9.72 -15.18
N GLN A 152 -8.29 -9.44 -14.53
CA GLN A 152 -7.04 -10.21 -14.63
C GLN A 152 -6.58 -10.64 -13.24
N PRO A 153 -5.89 -11.79 -13.11
CA PRO A 153 -5.26 -12.18 -11.86
C PRO A 153 -4.23 -11.14 -11.42
N ILE A 154 -4.28 -10.76 -10.15
CA ILE A 154 -3.32 -9.82 -9.57
C ILE A 154 -1.99 -10.55 -9.38
N GLN A 155 -0.95 -10.06 -10.04
CA GLN A 155 0.42 -10.57 -9.90
C GLN A 155 1.25 -9.62 -9.05
N ILE A 156 1.93 -10.16 -8.04
CA ILE A 156 2.88 -9.42 -7.20
C ILE A 156 4.27 -9.78 -7.70
N PRO A 157 5.10 -8.83 -8.14
CA PRO A 157 6.38 -9.10 -8.79
C PRO A 157 7.47 -9.52 -7.79
N LEU A 158 7.22 -10.56 -6.97
CA LEU A 158 8.23 -11.08 -6.06
C LEU A 158 9.44 -11.63 -6.84
N ASN A 159 10.63 -11.44 -6.29
CA ASN A 159 11.90 -11.82 -6.91
C ASN A 159 12.18 -11.15 -8.27
N SER A 160 11.38 -10.18 -8.68
CA SER A 160 11.69 -9.39 -9.88
C SER A 160 12.75 -8.33 -9.57
N ALA A 161 13.62 -8.07 -10.53
CA ALA A 161 14.57 -6.99 -10.43
C ALA A 161 13.88 -5.65 -10.77
N ILE A 162 13.99 -4.69 -9.86
CA ILE A 162 13.63 -3.30 -10.12
C ILE A 162 14.90 -2.63 -10.65
N PRO A 163 14.87 -2.06 -11.87
CA PRO A 163 16.02 -1.34 -12.40
C PRO A 163 16.32 -0.13 -11.51
N GLY A 164 17.61 0.13 -11.30
CA GLY A 164 18.04 1.33 -10.59
C GLY A 164 17.81 2.59 -11.43
N GLU A 165 17.76 3.72 -10.76
CA GLU A 165 17.71 5.04 -11.37
C GLU A 165 19.06 5.73 -11.15
N ALA A 166 19.72 6.13 -12.25
CA ALA A 166 20.97 6.85 -12.17
C ALA A 166 20.81 8.17 -11.41
N THR A 167 21.79 8.50 -10.58
CA THR A 167 21.81 9.80 -9.90
C THR A 167 21.99 10.92 -10.92
N LYS A 168 21.09 11.89 -10.90
CA LYS A 168 21.13 13.10 -11.72
C LYS A 168 21.56 14.31 -10.90
N ASN A 169 21.12 14.38 -9.66
CA ASN A 169 21.43 15.48 -8.76
C ASN A 169 21.90 14.93 -7.41
N GLY A 170 22.97 15.50 -6.91
CA GLY A 170 23.44 15.31 -5.56
C GLY A 170 23.64 16.64 -4.86
N SER A 171 23.49 16.69 -3.57
CA SER A 171 23.84 17.86 -2.79
C SER A 171 24.55 17.50 -1.51
N LEU A 172 25.49 18.32 -1.13
CA LEU A 172 26.18 18.28 0.15
C LEU A 172 25.95 19.60 0.87
N SER A 173 25.26 19.54 1.97
CA SER A 173 25.05 20.69 2.87
C SER A 173 25.64 20.39 4.24
N GLY A 174 25.84 21.43 5.02
CA GLY A 174 26.36 21.28 6.37
C GLY A 174 27.41 22.30 6.74
N ASN A 175 28.25 21.97 7.72
CA ASN A 175 29.23 22.89 8.26
C ASN A 175 30.65 22.33 8.26
N ILE A 176 31.57 23.14 7.81
CA ILE A 176 33.02 22.92 7.88
C ILE A 176 33.50 23.65 9.11
N PRO A 177 34.23 23.02 10.07
CA PRO A 177 34.75 23.71 11.27
C PRO A 177 35.83 24.72 10.94
N LEU A 178 35.87 25.83 11.70
CA LEU A 178 36.85 26.93 11.55
C LEU A 178 38.27 26.55 12.01
N ASP A 179 38.38 25.64 12.97
CA ASP A 179 39.65 25.27 13.62
C ASP A 179 40.38 24.11 12.93
N TRP A 180 39.98 23.81 11.68
CA TRP A 180 40.63 22.74 10.92
C TRP A 180 42.04 23.15 10.48
N GLY A 181 43.02 22.40 10.93
CA GLY A 181 44.44 22.70 10.65
C GLY A 181 44.79 22.57 9.16
N GLU A 182 45.78 23.36 8.72
CA GLU A 182 46.25 23.45 7.32
C GLU A 182 46.64 22.11 6.65
N LYS A 183 46.85 21.06 7.44
CA LYS A 183 47.35 19.77 6.95
C LYS A 183 46.33 18.68 6.85
N ASP A 184 45.14 18.89 7.38
CA ASP A 184 44.11 17.87 7.45
C ASP A 184 43.13 17.99 6.28
N THR A 185 42.69 16.85 5.73
CA THR A 185 41.70 16.79 4.68
C THR A 185 40.35 16.37 5.29
N ILE A 186 39.35 17.20 5.14
CA ILE A 186 37.98 16.87 5.48
C ILE A 186 37.36 16.12 4.29
N SER A 187 36.74 14.99 4.53
CA SER A 187 36.06 14.24 3.50
C SER A 187 34.58 14.01 3.84
N SER A 188 33.74 14.12 2.84
CA SER A 188 32.33 13.72 2.92
C SER A 188 32.01 12.73 1.83
N GLU A 189 31.24 11.68 2.16
CA GLU A 189 30.85 10.63 1.23
C GLU A 189 29.37 10.77 0.83
N LEU A 190 29.09 10.70 -0.45
CA LEU A 190 27.76 10.65 -1.04
C LEU A 190 27.59 9.34 -1.81
N SER A 191 26.53 8.61 -1.55
CA SER A 191 26.17 7.43 -2.38
C SER A 191 25.51 7.89 -3.67
N VAL A 192 26.09 7.50 -4.81
CA VAL A 192 25.57 7.78 -6.14
C VAL A 192 25.38 6.48 -6.92
N TYR A 193 24.51 6.51 -7.92
CA TYR A 193 24.19 5.32 -8.69
C TYR A 193 24.45 5.57 -10.18
N ASP A 194 25.03 4.58 -10.84
CA ASP A 194 25.30 4.61 -12.27
C ASP A 194 24.03 4.33 -13.11
N ASN A 195 24.16 4.36 -14.42
CA ASN A 195 23.07 4.11 -15.35
C ASN A 195 22.55 2.65 -15.38
N ALA A 196 23.17 1.75 -14.62
CA ALA A 196 22.72 0.38 -14.41
C ALA A 196 22.22 0.14 -12.97
N GLY A 197 22.21 1.16 -12.11
CA GLY A 197 21.82 1.08 -10.71
C GLY A 197 22.92 0.53 -9.80
N GLY A 198 24.17 0.48 -10.26
CA GLY A 198 25.33 0.16 -9.46
C GLY A 198 25.66 1.31 -8.49
N LYS A 199 25.90 0.98 -7.21
CA LYS A 199 26.22 1.95 -6.18
C LYS A 199 27.71 2.30 -6.20
N HIS A 200 28.00 3.60 -6.21
CA HIS A 200 29.35 4.16 -6.11
C HIS A 200 29.44 5.13 -4.95
N LYS A 201 30.64 5.33 -4.42
CA LYS A 201 30.93 6.31 -3.40
C LYS A 201 31.57 7.53 -4.03
N LEU A 202 30.88 8.65 -4.00
CA LEU A 202 31.43 9.94 -4.36
C LEU A 202 32.02 10.59 -3.10
N GLN A 203 33.30 10.88 -3.10
CA GLN A 203 33.99 11.55 -1.99
C GLN A 203 34.33 12.98 -2.39
N VAL A 204 33.94 13.91 -1.56
CA VAL A 204 34.35 15.33 -1.67
C VAL A 204 35.41 15.56 -0.61
N ASN A 205 36.64 15.66 -1.04
CA ASN A 205 37.79 15.95 -0.19
C ASN A 205 38.05 17.45 -0.20
N MET A 206 38.06 18.07 0.97
CA MET A 206 38.27 19.51 1.15
C MET A 206 39.51 19.74 1.99
N LYS A 207 40.40 20.58 1.49
CA LYS A 207 41.65 20.96 2.17
C LYS A 207 41.66 22.47 2.46
N ALA A 208 41.91 22.85 3.69
CA ALA A 208 41.97 24.26 4.06
C ALA A 208 43.22 24.91 3.52
N ALA A 209 43.05 26.12 3.00
CA ALA A 209 44.17 27.05 2.81
C ALA A 209 44.28 27.97 4.03
N THR A 210 45.44 28.58 4.19
CA THR A 210 45.73 29.59 5.25
C THR A 210 44.73 30.74 5.12
N PRO A 211 44.12 31.23 6.23
CA PRO A 211 43.32 32.43 6.21
C PRO A 211 44.09 33.63 5.67
N ASP A 212 43.49 34.48 4.89
CA ASP A 212 44.07 35.72 4.43
C ASP A 212 44.16 36.77 5.57
N ALA A 213 44.82 37.90 5.30
CA ALA A 213 44.95 39.01 6.26
C ALA A 213 43.59 39.62 6.66
N SER A 214 42.51 39.37 5.92
CA SER A 214 41.15 39.85 6.17
C SER A 214 40.29 38.82 6.91
N GLY A 215 40.84 37.63 7.22
CA GLY A 215 40.14 36.54 7.89
C GLY A 215 39.25 35.69 6.96
N ASN A 216 39.37 35.83 5.65
CA ASN A 216 38.67 34.95 4.71
C ASN A 216 39.42 33.63 4.61
N VAL A 217 38.64 32.52 4.45
CA VAL A 217 39.21 31.15 4.33
C VAL A 217 38.80 30.54 3.02
N SER A 218 39.77 29.89 2.36
CA SER A 218 39.51 29.14 1.13
C SER A 218 39.77 27.67 1.37
N TYR A 219 38.85 26.81 0.93
CA TYR A 219 39.06 25.37 0.91
C TYR A 219 39.15 24.90 -0.54
N GLU A 220 40.25 24.22 -0.86
CA GLU A 220 40.35 23.52 -2.13
C GLU A 220 39.58 22.19 -2.04
N TYR A 221 38.68 21.92 -2.96
CA TYR A 221 38.02 20.63 -3.00
C TYR A 221 38.46 19.82 -4.23
N GLU A 222 38.54 18.51 -4.02
CA GLU A 222 38.75 17.50 -5.05
C GLU A 222 37.67 16.44 -4.90
N ILE A 223 37.09 16.05 -6.04
CA ILE A 223 36.04 15.02 -6.06
C ILE A 223 36.67 13.72 -6.58
N GLN A 224 36.48 12.66 -5.79
CA GLN A 224 36.93 11.31 -6.10
C GLN A 224 35.73 10.37 -6.16
N MET A 225 35.84 9.31 -6.98
CA MET A 225 34.84 8.25 -7.04
C MET A 225 35.48 6.90 -6.77
N ASP A 226 34.92 6.16 -5.79
CA ASP A 226 35.46 4.88 -5.30
C ASP A 226 36.95 4.95 -4.94
N GLY A 227 37.38 6.08 -4.35
CA GLY A 227 38.77 6.33 -3.94
C GLY A 227 39.73 6.66 -5.08
N LYS A 228 39.22 6.93 -6.28
CA LYS A 228 40.01 7.32 -7.45
C LYS A 228 39.65 8.74 -7.90
N ALA A 229 40.65 9.51 -8.25
CA ALA A 229 40.43 10.82 -8.87
C ALA A 229 39.67 10.67 -10.19
N LEU A 230 38.78 11.60 -10.45
CA LEU A 230 38.00 11.65 -11.70
C LEU A 230 38.92 12.03 -12.89
N THR A 231 38.57 11.59 -14.07
CA THR A 231 39.29 11.95 -15.29
C THR A 231 38.29 12.55 -16.30
N PRO A 232 38.38 13.87 -16.59
CA PRO A 232 39.29 14.87 -16.00
C PRO A 232 39.03 15.14 -14.50
N PRO A 233 40.05 15.60 -13.74
CA PRO A 233 39.86 15.93 -12.31
C PRO A 233 38.80 17.02 -12.13
N VAL A 234 37.91 16.85 -11.17
CA VAL A 234 36.94 17.86 -10.78
C VAL A 234 37.40 18.48 -9.47
N THR A 235 37.94 19.69 -9.58
CA THR A 235 38.51 20.48 -8.48
C THR A 235 37.96 21.89 -8.49
N GLY A 236 38.03 22.57 -7.38
CA GLY A 236 37.60 23.97 -7.26
C GLY A 236 37.85 24.50 -5.87
N THR A 237 37.32 25.68 -5.58
CA THR A 237 37.49 26.37 -4.29
C THR A 237 36.15 26.74 -3.67
N LEU A 238 36.07 26.58 -2.35
CA LEU A 238 35.00 27.08 -1.49
C LEU A 238 35.57 28.32 -0.76
N ASN A 239 35.06 29.49 -1.07
CA ASN A 239 35.56 30.74 -0.50
C ASN A 239 34.58 31.27 0.55
N TYR A 240 35.07 31.47 1.75
CA TYR A 240 34.29 31.98 2.89
C TYR A 240 34.79 33.34 3.34
N ASN A 241 33.88 34.22 3.69
CA ASN A 241 34.19 35.50 4.33
C ASN A 241 34.54 35.28 5.82
N ALA A 242 35.01 36.34 6.49
CA ALA A 242 35.33 36.30 7.93
C ALA A 242 34.12 35.94 8.82
N GLN A 243 32.91 36.00 8.33
CA GLN A 243 31.67 35.62 9.00
C GLN A 243 31.31 34.16 8.76
N GLY A 244 32.09 33.41 7.94
CA GLY A 244 31.84 32.01 7.61
C GLY A 244 30.79 31.77 6.54
N GLU A 245 30.38 32.82 5.79
CA GLU A 245 29.42 32.71 4.69
C GLU A 245 30.15 32.48 3.37
N LEU A 246 29.56 31.61 2.54
CA LEU A 246 30.10 31.28 1.23
C LEU A 246 29.97 32.45 0.27
N THR A 247 31.08 32.89 -0.34
CA THR A 247 31.13 34.06 -1.23
C THR A 247 30.94 33.72 -2.71
N ASN A 248 31.09 32.44 -3.11
CA ASN A 248 30.95 31.96 -4.49
C ASN A 248 29.86 30.89 -4.68
N PRO A 249 28.62 31.05 -4.14
CA PRO A 249 27.61 29.99 -4.16
C PRO A 249 27.15 29.62 -5.57
N ASP A 250 27.11 30.53 -6.51
CA ASP A 250 26.61 30.27 -7.86
C ASP A 250 27.50 29.31 -8.67
N ALA A 251 28.80 29.36 -8.47
CA ALA A 251 29.75 28.45 -9.10
C ALA A 251 29.63 26.99 -8.56
N LEU A 252 29.02 26.82 -7.37
CA LEU A 252 28.95 25.57 -6.65
C LEU A 252 27.57 24.89 -6.71
N LYS A 253 26.57 25.55 -7.31
CA LYS A 253 25.19 25.01 -7.42
C LYS A 253 25.08 23.80 -8.33
N ASN A 254 25.93 23.69 -9.36
CA ASN A 254 25.81 22.63 -10.36
C ASN A 254 27.18 22.25 -10.93
N ILE A 255 27.97 21.58 -10.11
CA ILE A 255 29.28 21.04 -10.53
C ILE A 255 29.02 19.77 -11.32
N GLN A 256 29.34 19.80 -12.63
CA GLN A 256 29.12 18.67 -13.50
C GLN A 256 30.15 17.57 -13.27
N ILE A 257 29.66 16.38 -12.94
CA ILE A 257 30.45 15.19 -12.76
C ILE A 257 30.09 14.22 -13.89
N ASN A 258 31.05 13.99 -14.78
CA ASN A 258 30.91 13.04 -15.87
C ASN A 258 32.04 12.01 -15.73
N SER A 259 31.70 10.82 -15.30
CA SER A 259 32.70 9.76 -15.06
C SER A 259 32.20 8.44 -15.58
N THR A 260 33.14 7.60 -15.96
CA THR A 260 32.87 6.19 -16.34
C THR A 260 33.61 5.27 -15.37
N VAL A 261 32.85 4.52 -14.60
CA VAL A 261 33.38 3.53 -13.66
C VAL A 261 32.98 2.14 -14.12
N ASN A 262 33.98 1.26 -14.32
CA ASN A 262 33.75 -0.11 -14.79
C ASN A 262 32.88 -0.20 -16.08
N GLY A 263 33.03 0.78 -16.99
CA GLY A 263 32.25 0.83 -18.24
C GLY A 263 30.80 1.36 -18.07
N LYS A 264 30.42 1.81 -16.85
CA LYS A 264 29.13 2.42 -16.57
C LYS A 264 29.29 3.92 -16.35
N GLN A 265 28.34 4.69 -16.84
CA GLN A 265 28.39 6.14 -16.75
C GLN A 265 27.67 6.68 -15.52
N VAL A 266 28.31 7.63 -14.86
CA VAL A 266 27.74 8.47 -13.82
C VAL A 266 27.80 9.92 -14.33
N ASN A 267 26.66 10.49 -14.67
CA ASN A 267 26.54 11.88 -15.15
C ASN A 267 25.58 12.60 -14.22
N MET A 268 26.10 13.48 -13.39
CA MET A 268 25.29 14.17 -12.39
C MET A 268 25.78 15.60 -12.13
N GLY A 269 24.86 16.43 -11.62
CA GLY A 269 25.17 17.74 -11.05
C GLY A 269 25.34 17.62 -9.54
N LEU A 270 26.45 18.12 -9.00
CA LEU A 270 26.67 18.20 -7.56
C LEU A 270 26.52 19.65 -7.08
N ASN A 271 25.75 19.83 -6.02
CA ASN A 271 25.53 21.11 -5.37
C ASN A 271 26.28 21.17 -4.02
N LEU A 272 27.23 22.09 -3.89
CA LEU A 272 27.97 22.36 -2.66
C LEU A 272 27.62 23.73 -2.04
N SER A 273 26.67 24.47 -2.60
CA SER A 273 26.33 25.83 -2.14
C SER A 273 25.68 25.88 -0.75
N GLY A 274 25.27 24.73 -0.20
CA GLY A 274 24.73 24.60 1.15
C GLY A 274 25.77 24.41 2.25
N LEU A 275 27.07 24.50 1.95
CA LEU A 275 28.14 24.40 2.92
C LEU A 275 28.41 25.76 3.59
N THR A 276 28.59 25.72 4.90
CA THR A 276 28.94 26.88 5.76
C THR A 276 30.23 26.63 6.51
N ASN A 277 30.83 27.67 7.07
CA ASN A 277 32.09 27.59 7.83
C ASN A 277 31.91 28.30 9.17
N TYR A 278 31.20 27.64 10.13
CA TYR A 278 30.96 28.21 11.47
C TYR A 278 31.49 27.33 12.58
N GLY A 279 32.00 27.95 13.66
CA GLY A 279 32.36 27.25 14.89
C GLY A 279 33.27 26.04 14.71
N THR A 280 33.17 25.06 15.61
CA THR A 280 34.09 23.92 15.67
C THR A 280 33.40 22.57 15.31
N ASN A 281 32.11 22.57 15.01
CA ASN A 281 31.36 21.33 14.72
C ASN A 281 31.40 20.99 13.25
N GLN A 282 31.84 19.77 12.93
CA GLN A 282 31.73 19.20 11.61
C GLN A 282 30.37 18.47 11.47
N VAL A 283 29.55 18.89 10.52
CA VAL A 283 28.28 18.24 10.20
C VAL A 283 28.09 18.24 8.69
N PHE A 284 27.89 17.07 8.10
CA PHE A 284 27.55 16.94 6.69
C PHE A 284 26.26 16.17 6.48
N SER A 285 25.42 16.64 5.57
CA SER A 285 24.17 16.03 5.14
C SER A 285 24.22 15.80 3.63
N PRO A 286 24.79 14.69 3.17
CA PRO A 286 24.78 14.33 1.76
C PRO A 286 23.42 13.81 1.35
N THR A 287 22.91 14.24 0.18
CA THR A 287 21.66 13.74 -0.42
C THR A 287 21.84 13.48 -1.90
N SER A 288 21.18 12.46 -2.42
CA SER A 288 21.16 12.12 -3.86
C SER A 288 19.78 11.62 -4.27
N ASP A 289 19.43 11.82 -5.54
CA ASP A 289 18.15 11.43 -6.12
C ASP A 289 18.19 10.02 -6.77
N GLY A 290 19.35 9.41 -6.88
CA GLY A 290 19.51 8.09 -7.47
C GLY A 290 19.00 6.95 -6.59
N LYS A 291 18.67 5.83 -7.23
CA LYS A 291 18.24 4.60 -6.56
C LYS A 291 18.98 3.39 -7.09
N GLY A 292 19.39 2.51 -6.21
CA GLY A 292 20.04 1.26 -6.58
C GLY A 292 19.09 0.28 -7.24
N ALA A 293 19.63 -0.61 -8.07
CA ALA A 293 18.90 -1.78 -8.50
C ALA A 293 18.61 -2.68 -7.29
N ALA A 294 17.39 -3.17 -7.20
CA ALA A 294 16.94 -3.98 -6.08
C ALA A 294 16.06 -5.14 -6.56
N THR A 295 15.90 -6.14 -5.73
CA THR A 295 14.93 -7.22 -5.96
C THR A 295 13.81 -7.11 -4.94
N VAL A 296 12.58 -7.28 -5.39
CA VAL A 296 11.40 -7.31 -4.51
C VAL A 296 11.48 -8.56 -3.63
N LYS A 297 11.50 -8.37 -2.30
CA LYS A 297 11.62 -9.45 -1.32
C LYS A 297 10.28 -9.83 -0.70
N ASP A 298 9.48 -8.85 -0.36
CA ASP A 298 8.20 -9.10 0.31
C ASP A 298 7.18 -8.01 -0.03
N TYR A 299 5.93 -8.21 0.35
CA TYR A 299 4.86 -7.24 0.18
C TYR A 299 4.01 -7.13 1.45
N ALA A 300 3.37 -6.00 1.61
CA ALA A 300 2.40 -5.75 2.67
C ALA A 300 1.21 -4.96 2.12
N VAL A 301 0.04 -5.16 2.68
CA VAL A 301 -1.13 -4.33 2.42
C VAL A 301 -1.10 -3.16 3.40
N THR A 302 -1.15 -1.93 2.89
CA THR A 302 -1.17 -0.71 3.71
C THR A 302 -2.59 -0.38 4.16
N ASP A 303 -2.71 0.45 5.21
CA ASP A 303 -4.01 0.92 5.73
C ASP A 303 -4.80 1.72 4.67
N SER A 304 -4.14 2.30 3.69
CA SER A 304 -4.74 3.00 2.56
C SER A 304 -5.17 2.08 1.41
N GLY A 305 -4.96 0.76 1.54
CA GLY A 305 -5.37 -0.24 0.56
C GLY A 305 -4.40 -0.44 -0.61
N TYR A 306 -3.20 0.14 -0.55
CA TYR A 306 -2.14 -0.14 -1.52
C TYR A 306 -1.33 -1.38 -1.14
N ILE A 307 -0.83 -2.08 -2.13
CA ILE A 307 0.17 -3.13 -1.93
C ILE A 307 1.54 -2.47 -1.99
N ALA A 308 2.20 -2.34 -0.84
CA ALA A 308 3.58 -1.88 -0.74
C ALA A 308 4.52 -3.07 -0.91
N VAL A 309 5.57 -2.91 -1.71
CA VAL A 309 6.63 -3.92 -1.87
C VAL A 309 7.90 -3.45 -1.16
N SER A 310 8.58 -4.37 -0.49
CA SER A 310 9.89 -4.14 0.12
C SER A 310 11.00 -4.75 -0.74
N TYR A 311 12.14 -4.06 -0.81
CA TYR A 311 13.31 -4.43 -1.61
C TYR A 311 14.63 -4.12 -0.90
#